data_6e8801e47ea5802fe8f36343e8240193
#
_entry.id   6e8801e47ea5802fe8f36343e8240193
#
_cell.length_a   1.000
_cell.length_b   1.000
_cell.length_c   1.000
_cell.angle_alpha   90.00
_cell.angle_beta   90.00
_cell.angle_gamma   90.00
#
_symmetry.space_group_name_H-M   'P 1'
#
loop_
_entity.id
_entity.type
_entity.pdbx_description
1 polymer ?
#
loop_
_entity_poly.entity_id
_entity_poly.type
_entity_poly.pdbx_seq_one_letter_code
_entity_poly.pdbx_strand_id
1 'polypeptide(L)'
;MSQHYSDPSRESDPHALPDLEVFELTARECAERDEDLVHEYMKRHEFRLAGFNSRDREKMFDAMIEAEGITGGWFYWYCFPGCMPDSEAMGPYASREEALRVAQDDAAEGMA
;
A
#
# COMPACT_ATOMS: atom_id res chain seq x y z
N MET A 1 9.47 5.54 -3.83
CA MET A 1 8.12 6.06 -4.14
C MET A 1 8.22 6.91 -5.40
N SER A 2 7.44 6.60 -6.41
CA SER A 2 7.46 7.35 -7.65
C SER A 2 6.13 8.07 -7.90
N GLN A 3 6.21 9.28 -8.46
CA GLN A 3 5.05 10.12 -8.75
C GLN A 3 4.76 10.10 -10.24
N HIS A 4 3.49 9.96 -10.59
CA HIS A 4 3.01 9.82 -11.95
C HIS A 4 1.73 10.63 -12.16
N TYR A 5 1.26 10.65 -13.40
CA TYR A 5 0.00 11.28 -13.78
C TYR A 5 -1.05 10.21 -14.03
N SER A 6 -2.24 10.37 -13.47
CA SER A 6 -3.38 9.49 -13.75
C SER A 6 -3.83 9.60 -15.20
N ASP A 7 -3.67 10.79 -15.78
CA ASP A 7 -3.87 11.06 -17.21
C ASP A 7 -2.49 11.33 -17.85
N PRO A 8 -1.95 10.40 -18.66
CA PRO A 8 -0.62 10.56 -19.25
C PRO A 8 -0.47 11.78 -20.15
N SER A 9 -1.56 12.29 -20.73
CA SER A 9 -1.52 13.49 -21.59
C SER A 9 -1.15 14.75 -20.82
N ARG A 10 -1.30 14.75 -19.50
CA ARG A 10 -0.97 15.89 -18.65
C ARG A 10 0.52 16.02 -18.34
N GLU A 11 1.31 15.01 -18.64
CA GLU A 11 2.77 15.05 -18.43
C GLU A 11 3.44 16.21 -19.19
N SER A 12 2.88 16.60 -20.32
CA SER A 12 3.38 17.71 -21.13
C SER A 12 2.85 19.08 -20.71
N ASP A 13 1.93 19.15 -19.76
CA ASP A 13 1.38 20.41 -19.24
C ASP A 13 2.28 20.93 -18.12
N PRO A 14 2.92 22.11 -18.29
CA PRO A 14 3.82 22.65 -17.26
C PRO A 14 3.12 23.07 -15.97
N HIS A 15 1.79 23.19 -15.98
CA HIS A 15 1.00 23.56 -14.81
C HIS A 15 0.34 22.37 -14.11
N ALA A 16 0.39 21.18 -14.71
CA ALA A 16 -0.17 19.98 -14.12
C ALA A 16 0.79 19.41 -13.06
N LEU A 17 0.22 18.96 -11.94
CA LEU A 17 0.96 18.26 -10.89
C LEU A 17 0.69 16.76 -11.01
N PRO A 18 1.67 15.91 -10.70
CA PRO A 18 1.43 14.46 -10.63
C PRO A 18 0.43 14.17 -9.50
N ASP A 19 -0.59 13.41 -9.80
CA ASP A 19 -1.70 13.10 -8.90
C ASP A 19 -1.76 11.62 -8.52
N LEU A 20 -0.73 10.87 -8.87
CA LEU A 20 -0.66 9.43 -8.68
C LEU A 20 0.71 9.07 -8.11
N GLU A 21 0.71 8.29 -7.03
CA GLU A 21 1.92 7.70 -6.46
C GLU A 21 1.89 6.19 -6.62
N VAL A 22 3.04 5.63 -7.04
CA VAL A 22 3.26 4.19 -7.13
C VAL A 22 4.43 3.84 -6.22
N PHE A 23 4.26 2.81 -5.40
CA PHE A 23 5.24 2.44 -4.38
C PHE A 23 5.23 0.93 -4.12
N GLU A 24 6.36 0.44 -3.62
CA GLU A 24 6.51 -0.95 -3.22
C GLU A 24 6.41 -1.07 -1.70
N LEU A 25 5.68 -2.09 -1.24
CA LEU A 25 5.62 -2.47 0.17
C LEU A 25 6.13 -3.89 0.32
N THR A 26 6.93 -4.12 1.38
CA THR A 26 7.34 -5.46 1.76
C THR A 26 6.17 -6.20 2.41
N ALA A 27 6.29 -7.52 2.57
CA ALA A 27 5.29 -8.31 3.29
C ALA A 27 5.09 -7.77 4.71
N ARG A 28 6.17 -7.37 5.40
CA ARG A 28 6.13 -6.80 6.73
C ARG A 28 5.35 -5.48 6.75
N GLU A 29 5.62 -4.59 5.81
CA GLU A 29 4.91 -3.31 5.70
C GLU A 29 3.42 -3.51 5.43
N CYS A 30 3.06 -4.47 4.57
CA CYS A 30 1.67 -4.83 4.32
C CYS A 30 0.99 -5.34 5.59
N ALA A 31 1.66 -6.19 6.35
CA ALA A 31 1.14 -6.73 7.60
C ALA A 31 0.91 -5.62 8.65
N GLU A 32 1.86 -4.70 8.78
CA GLU A 32 1.76 -3.57 9.73
C GLU A 32 0.61 -2.62 9.42
N ARG A 33 0.25 -2.48 8.15
CA ARG A 33 -0.82 -1.57 7.72
C ARG A 33 -2.22 -2.14 7.93
N ASP A 34 -2.35 -3.45 8.06
CA ASP A 34 -3.64 -4.11 8.28
C ASP A 34 -3.91 -4.22 9.78
N GLU A 35 -4.36 -3.12 10.37
CA GLU A 35 -4.62 -3.02 11.81
C GLU A 35 -5.66 -4.01 12.29
N ASP A 36 -6.69 -4.24 11.49
CA ASP A 36 -7.77 -5.18 11.84
C ASP A 36 -7.25 -6.61 11.91
N LEU A 37 -6.41 -7.01 10.96
CA LEU A 37 -5.79 -8.31 10.93
C LEU A 37 -4.82 -8.50 12.12
N VAL A 38 -4.03 -7.47 12.43
CA VAL A 38 -3.11 -7.48 13.58
C VAL A 38 -3.90 -7.67 14.88
N HIS A 39 -4.96 -6.90 15.05
CA HIS A 39 -5.82 -6.99 16.24
C HIS A 39 -6.44 -8.38 16.38
N GLU A 40 -6.99 -8.92 15.31
CA GLU A 40 -7.60 -10.25 15.29
C GLU A 40 -6.58 -11.35 15.58
N TYR A 41 -5.39 -11.25 14.99
CA TYR A 41 -4.32 -12.20 15.22
C TYR A 41 -3.85 -12.19 16.68
N MET A 42 -3.65 -11.01 17.25
CA MET A 42 -3.25 -10.87 18.66
C MET A 42 -4.31 -11.45 19.60
N LYS A 43 -5.59 -11.22 19.32
CA LYS A 43 -6.70 -11.75 20.10
C LYS A 43 -6.76 -13.28 20.02
N ARG A 44 -6.61 -13.84 18.83
CA ARG A 44 -6.65 -15.29 18.59
C ARG A 44 -5.54 -16.03 19.29
N HIS A 45 -4.36 -15.46 19.36
CA HIS A 45 -3.17 -16.07 19.96
C HIS A 45 -2.87 -15.57 21.37
N GLU A 46 -3.78 -14.83 21.97
CA GLU A 46 -3.71 -14.32 23.34
C GLU A 46 -2.45 -13.49 23.63
N PHE A 47 -1.96 -12.75 22.66
CA PHE A 47 -0.88 -11.82 22.88
C PHE A 47 -1.31 -10.68 23.78
N ARG A 48 -0.48 -10.36 24.78
CA ARG A 48 -0.70 -9.25 25.68
C ARG A 48 0.24 -8.10 25.34
N LEU A 49 -0.30 -6.89 25.30
CA LEU A 49 0.51 -5.69 25.04
C LEU A 49 1.47 -5.39 26.20
N ALA A 50 1.08 -5.71 27.42
CA ALA A 50 1.95 -5.55 28.60
C ALA A 50 3.10 -6.54 28.54
N GLY A 51 4.34 -6.03 28.50
CA GLY A 51 5.53 -6.86 28.35
C GLY A 51 5.88 -7.26 26.93
N PHE A 52 5.14 -6.72 25.95
CA PHE A 52 5.35 -6.98 24.53
C PHE A 52 6.47 -6.06 24.03
N ASN A 53 7.67 -6.61 23.87
CA ASN A 53 8.83 -5.84 23.41
C ASN A 53 9.00 -5.93 21.89
N SER A 54 9.99 -5.20 21.35
CA SER A 54 10.27 -5.15 19.90
C SER A 54 10.56 -6.52 19.29
N ARG A 55 11.24 -7.37 20.03
CA ARG A 55 11.59 -8.72 19.57
C ARG A 55 10.35 -9.62 19.45
N ASP A 56 9.46 -9.53 20.43
CA ASP A 56 8.20 -10.28 20.42
C ASP A 56 7.29 -9.80 19.29
N ARG A 57 7.29 -8.51 19.04
CA ARG A 57 6.55 -7.90 17.93
C ARG A 57 7.03 -8.42 16.57
N GLU A 58 8.34 -8.51 16.36
CA GLU A 58 8.90 -9.05 15.13
C GLU A 58 8.54 -10.51 14.93
N LYS A 59 8.65 -11.33 15.98
CA LYS A 59 8.25 -12.73 15.92
C LYS A 59 6.78 -12.90 15.61
N MET A 60 5.93 -12.07 16.19
CA MET A 60 4.49 -12.08 15.92
C MET A 60 4.21 -11.78 14.45
N PHE A 61 4.82 -10.72 13.89
CA PHE A 61 4.63 -10.36 12.49
C PHE A 61 5.15 -11.43 11.53
N ASP A 62 6.31 -12.00 11.81
CA ASP A 62 6.85 -13.09 10.99
C ASP A 62 5.91 -14.29 10.96
N ALA A 63 5.38 -14.68 12.13
CA ALA A 63 4.42 -15.77 12.23
C ALA A 63 3.11 -15.45 11.52
N MET A 64 2.62 -14.22 11.64
CA MET A 64 1.40 -13.76 10.97
C MET A 64 1.56 -13.75 9.45
N ILE A 65 2.68 -13.25 8.95
CA ILE A 65 3.00 -13.22 7.53
C ILE A 65 2.99 -14.63 6.95
N GLU A 66 3.60 -15.58 7.63
CA GLU A 66 3.64 -16.98 7.21
C GLU A 66 2.25 -17.62 7.27
N ALA A 67 1.52 -17.43 8.37
CA ALA A 67 0.22 -18.06 8.59
C ALA A 67 -0.86 -17.54 7.63
N GLU A 68 -0.85 -16.24 7.35
CA GLU A 68 -1.87 -15.59 6.51
C GLU A 68 -1.45 -15.49 5.04
N GLY A 69 -0.24 -15.92 4.71
CA GLY A 69 0.26 -15.87 3.34
C GLY A 69 0.43 -14.45 2.80
N ILE A 70 0.82 -13.51 3.66
CA ILE A 70 0.98 -12.11 3.27
C ILE A 70 2.20 -11.95 2.37
N THR A 71 2.02 -11.29 1.24
CA THR A 71 3.10 -10.98 0.31
C THR A 71 3.23 -9.48 0.12
N GLY A 72 4.45 -9.04 -0.17
CA GLY A 72 4.69 -7.67 -0.61
C GLY A 72 4.30 -7.49 -2.07
N GLY A 73 4.39 -6.27 -2.56
CA GLY A 73 4.11 -5.97 -3.95
C GLY A 73 4.07 -4.47 -4.22
N TRP A 74 3.58 -4.13 -5.41
CA TRP A 74 3.45 -2.76 -5.86
C TRP A 74 2.03 -2.27 -5.65
N PHE A 75 1.92 -1.00 -5.20
CA PHE A 75 0.66 -0.36 -4.85
C PHE A 75 0.58 1.00 -5.52
N TYR A 76 -0.63 1.53 -5.63
CA TYR A 76 -0.83 2.91 -6.02
C TYR A 76 -1.93 3.55 -5.18
N TRP A 77 -1.89 4.86 -5.07
CA TRP A 77 -2.99 5.69 -4.60
C TRP A 77 -2.96 7.04 -5.32
N TYR A 78 -4.09 7.72 -5.32
CA TYR A 78 -4.18 9.05 -5.91
C TYR A 78 -3.81 10.07 -4.85
N CYS A 79 -2.72 10.80 -5.11
CA CYS A 79 -2.15 11.74 -4.15
C CYS A 79 -1.30 12.77 -4.85
N PHE A 80 -1.52 14.06 -4.59
CA PHE A 80 -0.62 15.13 -5.01
C PHE A 80 0.62 15.16 -4.11
N PRO A 81 1.76 15.66 -4.64
CA PRO A 81 2.98 15.77 -3.84
C PRO A 81 2.73 16.59 -2.55
N GLY A 82 3.12 16.02 -1.42
CA GLY A 82 2.98 16.67 -0.11
C GLY A 82 1.59 16.67 0.49
N CYS A 83 0.61 16.10 -0.19
CA CYS A 83 -0.76 15.96 0.30
C CYS A 83 -1.00 14.56 0.85
N MET A 84 -2.02 14.43 1.69
CA MET A 84 -2.44 13.11 2.15
C MET A 84 -3.22 12.40 1.04
N PRO A 85 -3.07 11.06 0.90
CA PRO A 85 -3.81 10.31 -0.12
C PRO A 85 -5.34 10.41 0.10
N ASP A 86 -6.07 10.54 -0.99
CA ASP A 86 -7.54 10.60 -0.98
C ASP A 86 -8.18 9.21 -0.91
N SER A 87 -7.41 8.16 -1.17
CA SER A 87 -7.89 6.78 -1.23
C SER A 87 -6.94 5.83 -0.54
N GLU A 88 -7.42 4.61 -0.29
CA GLU A 88 -6.57 3.54 0.21
C GLU A 88 -5.59 3.08 -0.87
N ALA A 89 -4.47 2.49 -0.43
CA ALA A 89 -3.52 1.89 -1.34
C ALA A 89 -4.14 0.68 -2.04
N MET A 90 -4.07 0.67 -3.37
CA MET A 90 -4.59 -0.41 -4.21
C MET A 90 -3.45 -1.33 -4.62
N GLY A 91 -3.65 -2.62 -4.48
CA GLY A 91 -2.66 -3.65 -4.80
C GLY A 91 -2.86 -4.88 -3.92
N PRO A 92 -1.88 -5.80 -3.87
CA PRO A 92 -0.57 -5.73 -4.52
C PRO A 92 -0.57 -6.10 -6.00
N TYR A 93 0.29 -5.45 -6.77
CA TYR A 93 0.56 -5.79 -8.17
C TYR A 93 1.98 -6.33 -8.31
N ALA A 94 2.24 -7.08 -9.39
CA ALA A 94 3.50 -7.77 -9.59
C ALA A 94 4.67 -6.84 -9.92
N SER A 95 4.38 -5.68 -10.53
CA SER A 95 5.41 -4.71 -10.93
C SER A 95 4.89 -3.28 -10.84
N ARG A 96 5.84 -2.34 -10.84
CA ARG A 96 5.50 -0.91 -10.89
C ARG A 96 4.72 -0.56 -12.15
N GLU A 97 5.12 -1.13 -13.29
CA GLU A 97 4.48 -0.90 -14.58
C GLU A 97 3.03 -1.39 -14.58
N GLU A 98 2.77 -2.53 -13.96
CA GLU A 98 1.42 -3.06 -13.83
C GLU A 98 0.55 -2.16 -12.94
N ALA A 99 1.06 -1.74 -11.77
CA ALA A 99 0.35 -0.85 -10.86
C ALA A 99 0.03 0.48 -11.54
N LEU A 100 1.00 1.06 -12.26
CA LEU A 100 0.82 2.30 -12.99
C LEU A 100 -0.23 2.17 -14.10
N ARG A 101 -0.19 1.09 -14.86
CA ARG A 101 -1.16 0.82 -15.92
C ARG A 101 -2.58 0.70 -15.38
N VAL A 102 -2.76 -0.08 -14.31
CA VAL A 102 -4.08 -0.27 -13.68
C VAL A 102 -4.61 1.06 -13.15
N ALA A 103 -3.75 1.86 -12.49
CA ALA A 103 -4.15 3.16 -11.97
C ALA A 103 -4.61 4.11 -13.07
N GLN A 104 -3.90 4.16 -14.20
CA GLN A 104 -4.25 5.02 -15.32
C GLN A 104 -5.53 4.55 -16.03
N ASP A 105 -5.72 3.24 -16.15
CA ASP A 105 -6.94 2.66 -16.73
C ASP A 105 -8.15 2.95 -15.84
N ASP A 106 -8.02 2.80 -14.54
CA ASP A 106 -9.10 3.11 -13.59
C ASP A 106 -9.48 4.58 -13.62
N ALA A 107 -8.50 5.47 -13.70
CA ALA A 107 -8.74 6.90 -13.80
C ALA A 107 -9.47 7.27 -15.10
N ALA A 108 -9.10 6.65 -16.21
CA ALA A 108 -9.73 6.86 -17.50
C ALA A 108 -11.20 6.39 -17.50
N GLU A 109 -11.49 5.25 -16.89
CA GLU A 109 -12.85 4.74 -16.74
C GLU A 109 -13.71 5.65 -15.86
N GLY A 110 -13.14 6.16 -14.78
CA GLY A 110 -13.84 7.07 -13.86
C GLY A 110 -14.21 8.41 -14.47
N MET A 111 -13.55 8.81 -15.54
CA MET A 111 -13.80 10.07 -16.25
C MET A 111 -14.75 9.91 -17.46
N ALA A 112 -15.10 8.70 -17.80
CA ALA A 112 -15.95 8.39 -18.94
C ALA A 112 -17.44 8.71 -18.71
#